data_9b1f83d0c7bc5f575e3c15f9006916cf
#
_entry.id   9b1f83d0c7bc5f575e3c15f9006916cf
#
_cell.length_a   1.000
_cell.length_b   1.000
_cell.length_c   1.000
_cell.angle_alpha   90.00
_cell.angle_beta   90.00
_cell.angle_gamma   90.00
#
_symmetry.space_group_name_H-M   'P 1'
#
loop_
_entity.id
_entity.type
_entity.pdbx_description
1 polymer ?
#
loop_
_entity_poly.entity_id
_entity_poly.type
_entity_poly.pdbx_seq_one_letter_code
_entity_poly.pdbx_strand_id
1 'polypeptide(L)'
;VTEPNMAASVGAIIFVVVVVGGMGSLPGAFVAALLIAELKALCIWIGLVEVGGVALSFSKLTLVVEFVVMAVVLVWRPWGLMGKPQAPARAAGDAETPLKAAGPAARTAWLALLAALVLLPVAAGAWPYATVLAADVLVAALFAASLHFLMGPAGLHSFGHAAYFGLGAYAAALLVRAAGLPMEAALVLAPLVAALGALVYGWFCVRLSGVSLTMLTLAFAQITWAVCYQWDSLTGGSNGITGVWPSDWWAQGARFYWLTLTLVALGVLLLRRVLLAPLGYALRAGRDAPLRAEAIGIDVRRVQGIGFVLAGALAGLAGALFLLAKGSISPEALAVAKSVDGLVMVLLGGVQTLAGPLLGAGALTWLHDTVARNTDYWRALL
;
A
#
# COMPACT_ATOMS: atom_id res chain seq x y z
N VAL A 1 -29.00 -12.75 10.26
CA VAL A 1 -27.73 -13.38 10.65
C VAL A 1 -26.71 -12.29 10.84
N THR A 2 -26.17 -12.10 12.04
CA THR A 2 -25.13 -11.12 12.34
C THR A 2 -23.76 -11.80 12.17
N GLU A 3 -22.96 -11.28 11.23
CA GLU A 3 -21.60 -11.74 11.00
C GLU A 3 -20.59 -10.88 11.80
N PRO A 4 -19.51 -11.45 12.35
CA PRO A 4 -18.51 -10.67 13.10
C PRO A 4 -17.91 -9.50 12.33
N ASN A 5 -17.80 -9.61 11.00
CA ASN A 5 -17.24 -8.60 10.13
C ASN A 5 -18.27 -7.62 9.55
N MET A 6 -19.54 -7.72 9.94
CA MET A 6 -20.62 -6.88 9.43
C MET A 6 -20.37 -5.38 9.65
N ALA A 7 -19.80 -5.01 10.79
CA ALA A 7 -19.48 -3.62 11.11
C ALA A 7 -18.46 -3.02 10.12
N ALA A 8 -17.44 -3.79 9.73
CA ALA A 8 -16.42 -3.33 8.79
C ALA A 8 -16.98 -3.21 7.36
N SER A 9 -17.80 -4.16 6.91
CA SER A 9 -18.40 -4.13 5.57
C SER A 9 -19.43 -3.01 5.42
N VAL A 10 -20.32 -2.84 6.40
CA VAL A 10 -21.31 -1.76 6.41
C VAL A 10 -20.62 -0.40 6.53
N GLY A 11 -19.58 -0.29 7.36
CA GLY A 11 -18.78 0.92 7.49
C GLY A 11 -18.15 1.36 6.17
N ALA A 12 -17.60 0.42 5.40
CA ALA A 12 -17.04 0.70 4.08
C ALA A 12 -18.11 1.21 3.10
N ILE A 13 -19.29 0.59 3.06
CA ILE A 13 -20.40 1.02 2.20
C ILE A 13 -20.90 2.43 2.56
N ILE A 14 -21.12 2.70 3.85
CA ILE A 14 -21.53 4.03 4.32
C ILE A 14 -20.51 5.09 3.88
N PHE A 15 -19.25 4.77 4.01
CA PHE A 15 -18.17 5.64 3.63
C PHE A 15 -18.16 5.95 2.12
N VAL A 16 -18.32 4.93 1.28
CA VAL A 16 -18.44 5.09 -0.18
C VAL A 16 -19.63 5.97 -0.53
N VAL A 17 -20.80 5.72 0.07
CA VAL A 17 -22.04 6.50 -0.15
C VAL A 17 -21.84 7.97 0.16
N VAL A 18 -21.23 8.30 1.31
CA VAL A 18 -20.97 9.69 1.72
C VAL A 18 -20.00 10.39 0.78
N VAL A 19 -18.97 9.69 0.33
CA VAL A 19 -17.96 10.24 -0.60
C VAL A 19 -18.55 10.44 -2.01
N VAL A 20 -19.27 9.45 -2.54
CA VAL A 20 -19.92 9.54 -3.85
C VAL A 20 -20.99 10.62 -3.84
N GLY A 21 -21.79 10.70 -2.78
CA GLY A 21 -22.82 11.72 -2.62
C GLY A 21 -22.26 13.14 -2.49
N GLY A 22 -21.07 13.25 -1.93
CA GLY A 22 -20.37 14.50 -1.63
C GLY A 22 -20.42 14.83 -0.14
N MET A 23 -19.25 15.00 0.45
CA MET A 23 -19.11 15.29 1.88
C MET A 23 -19.86 16.54 2.28
N GLY A 24 -20.76 16.40 3.28
CA GLY A 24 -21.61 17.48 3.78
C GLY A 24 -22.93 17.66 3.03
N SER A 25 -23.29 16.79 2.06
CA SER A 25 -24.56 16.84 1.33
C SER A 25 -25.45 15.65 1.68
N LEU A 26 -26.46 15.85 2.54
CA LEU A 26 -27.47 14.81 2.84
C LEU A 26 -28.25 14.34 1.60
N PRO A 27 -28.75 15.24 0.72
CA PRO A 27 -29.41 14.81 -0.52
C PRO A 27 -28.46 14.03 -1.43
N GLY A 28 -27.17 14.42 -1.49
CA GLY A 28 -26.16 13.73 -2.26
C GLY A 28 -25.94 12.30 -1.76
N ALA A 29 -25.83 12.11 -0.45
CA ALA A 29 -25.68 10.78 0.15
C ALA A 29 -26.90 9.89 -0.14
N PHE A 30 -28.13 10.43 -0.09
CA PHE A 30 -29.34 9.70 -0.43
C PHE A 30 -29.34 9.24 -1.89
N VAL A 31 -29.02 10.14 -2.84
CA VAL A 31 -28.93 9.81 -4.26
C VAL A 31 -27.83 8.78 -4.54
N ALA A 32 -26.68 8.92 -3.88
CA ALA A 32 -25.58 7.95 -4.02
C ALA A 32 -25.95 6.56 -3.49
N ALA A 33 -26.64 6.50 -2.34
CA ALA A 33 -27.10 5.23 -1.77
C ALA A 33 -28.08 4.52 -2.73
N LEU A 34 -29.02 5.26 -3.32
CA LEU A 34 -29.98 4.74 -4.27
C LEU A 34 -29.29 4.24 -5.55
N LEU A 35 -28.38 5.03 -6.10
CA LEU A 35 -27.62 4.69 -7.31
C LEU A 35 -26.78 3.41 -7.10
N ILE A 36 -26.09 3.29 -5.96
CA ILE A 36 -25.28 2.11 -5.65
C ILE A 36 -26.17 0.88 -5.44
N ALA A 37 -27.31 1.03 -4.74
CA ALA A 37 -28.25 -0.05 -4.51
C ALA A 37 -28.85 -0.56 -5.83
N GLU A 38 -29.29 0.33 -6.72
CA GLU A 38 -29.82 0.00 -8.05
C GLU A 38 -28.77 -0.70 -8.93
N LEU A 39 -27.54 -0.20 -8.94
CA LEU A 39 -26.47 -0.84 -9.70
C LEU A 39 -26.13 -2.23 -9.16
N LYS A 40 -26.13 -2.43 -7.84
CA LYS A 40 -25.96 -3.77 -7.24
C LYS A 40 -27.11 -4.70 -7.61
N ALA A 41 -28.36 -4.23 -7.52
CA ALA A 41 -29.55 -4.99 -7.93
C ALA A 41 -29.50 -5.37 -9.42
N LEU A 42 -29.09 -4.43 -10.28
CA LEU A 42 -28.89 -4.68 -11.70
C LEU A 42 -27.81 -5.76 -11.96
N CYS A 43 -26.68 -5.70 -11.26
CA CYS A 43 -25.64 -6.72 -11.39
C CYS A 43 -26.10 -8.11 -10.96
N ILE A 44 -26.95 -8.20 -9.92
CA ILE A 44 -27.56 -9.46 -9.48
C ILE A 44 -28.59 -9.96 -10.51
N TRP A 45 -29.40 -9.05 -11.04
CA TRP A 45 -30.43 -9.39 -12.02
C TRP A 45 -29.86 -9.89 -13.35
N ILE A 46 -28.78 -9.28 -13.84
CA ILE A 46 -28.08 -9.72 -15.06
C ILE A 46 -27.46 -11.11 -14.86
N GLY A 47 -26.96 -11.41 -13.67
CA GLY A 47 -26.41 -12.72 -13.30
C GLY A 47 -25.19 -13.12 -14.13
N LEU A 48 -25.26 -14.25 -14.83
CA LEU A 48 -24.22 -14.78 -15.71
C LEU A 48 -24.55 -14.43 -17.17
N VAL A 49 -23.63 -13.78 -17.84
CA VAL A 49 -23.72 -13.48 -19.28
C VAL A 49 -22.54 -14.10 -20.00
N GLU A 50 -22.80 -14.93 -21.02
CA GLU A 50 -21.78 -15.47 -21.90
C GLU A 50 -21.55 -14.51 -23.08
N VAL A 51 -20.38 -13.92 -23.16
CA VAL A 51 -19.97 -13.08 -24.30
C VAL A 51 -18.77 -13.70 -24.97
N GLY A 52 -18.95 -14.19 -26.21
CA GLY A 52 -17.85 -14.74 -27.00
C GLY A 52 -17.16 -15.99 -26.41
N GLY A 53 -17.88 -16.81 -25.65
CA GLY A 53 -17.33 -18.02 -24.99
C GLY A 53 -16.66 -17.77 -23.64
N VAL A 54 -16.73 -16.54 -23.13
CA VAL A 54 -16.26 -16.18 -21.77
C VAL A 54 -17.47 -15.93 -20.89
N ALA A 55 -17.64 -16.72 -19.84
CA ALA A 55 -18.70 -16.54 -18.85
C ALA A 55 -18.33 -15.40 -17.91
N LEU A 56 -18.97 -14.24 -18.09
CA LEU A 56 -18.85 -13.08 -17.22
C LEU A 56 -19.93 -13.14 -16.14
N SER A 57 -19.54 -13.33 -14.88
CA SER A 57 -20.45 -13.32 -13.75
C SER A 57 -20.63 -11.89 -13.21
N PHE A 58 -21.70 -11.20 -13.63
CA PHE A 58 -22.06 -9.88 -13.11
C PHE A 58 -22.38 -9.93 -11.62
N SER A 59 -22.85 -11.07 -11.11
CA SER A 59 -23.05 -11.27 -9.67
C SER A 59 -21.76 -11.08 -8.87
N LYS A 60 -20.61 -11.47 -9.40
CA LYS A 60 -19.32 -11.21 -8.77
C LYS A 60 -18.94 -9.73 -8.77
N LEU A 61 -19.42 -8.94 -9.75
CA LEU A 61 -19.17 -7.50 -9.81
C LEU A 61 -19.84 -6.70 -8.69
N THR A 62 -20.80 -7.25 -7.97
CA THR A 62 -21.46 -6.57 -6.84
C THR A 62 -20.48 -6.12 -5.76
N LEU A 63 -19.38 -6.85 -5.56
CA LEU A 63 -18.32 -6.49 -4.60
C LEU A 63 -17.45 -5.32 -5.08
N VAL A 64 -17.42 -5.05 -6.38
CA VAL A 64 -16.54 -4.06 -6.99
C VAL A 64 -17.30 -2.81 -7.40
N VAL A 65 -18.58 -2.95 -7.77
CA VAL A 65 -19.36 -1.90 -8.41
C VAL A 65 -19.39 -0.60 -7.61
N GLU A 66 -19.49 -0.67 -6.29
CA GLU A 66 -19.50 0.51 -5.43
C GLU A 66 -18.18 1.30 -5.49
N PHE A 67 -17.05 0.60 -5.55
CA PHE A 67 -15.73 1.22 -5.66
C PHE A 67 -15.45 1.74 -7.07
N VAL A 68 -15.96 1.05 -8.09
CA VAL A 68 -15.90 1.53 -9.49
C VAL A 68 -16.72 2.82 -9.62
N VAL A 69 -17.95 2.86 -9.10
CA VAL A 69 -18.76 4.07 -9.08
C VAL A 69 -18.05 5.20 -8.35
N MET A 70 -17.47 4.90 -7.19
CA MET A 70 -16.69 5.88 -6.43
C MET A 70 -15.50 6.42 -7.25
N ALA A 71 -14.74 5.55 -7.90
CA ALA A 71 -13.62 5.96 -8.73
C ALA A 71 -14.06 6.83 -9.91
N VAL A 72 -15.13 6.43 -10.64
CA VAL A 72 -15.67 7.18 -11.77
C VAL A 72 -16.18 8.56 -11.32
N VAL A 73 -16.97 8.60 -10.25
CA VAL A 73 -17.53 9.86 -9.74
C VAL A 73 -16.41 10.79 -9.29
N LEU A 74 -15.41 10.32 -8.54
CA LEU A 74 -14.30 11.15 -8.05
C LEU A 74 -13.39 11.67 -9.17
N VAL A 75 -13.20 10.88 -10.22
CA VAL A 75 -12.44 11.32 -11.41
C VAL A 75 -13.18 12.41 -12.17
N TRP A 76 -14.53 12.31 -12.25
CA TRP A 76 -15.35 13.29 -12.97
C TRP A 76 -15.72 14.49 -12.10
N ARG A 77 -16.10 14.25 -10.83
CA ARG A 77 -16.44 15.28 -9.82
C ARG A 77 -15.71 15.01 -8.51
N PRO A 78 -14.54 15.62 -8.28
CA PRO A 78 -13.70 15.38 -7.11
C PRO A 78 -14.38 15.60 -5.74
N TRP A 79 -15.45 16.37 -5.71
CA TRP A 79 -16.25 16.68 -4.50
C TRP A 79 -17.54 15.85 -4.38
N GLY A 80 -17.71 14.81 -5.21
CA GLY A 80 -18.90 13.98 -5.26
C GLY A 80 -20.04 14.58 -6.09
N LEU A 81 -21.19 13.88 -6.15
CA LEU A 81 -22.32 14.25 -7.02
C LEU A 81 -22.92 15.62 -6.67
N MET A 82 -23.11 15.89 -5.37
CA MET A 82 -23.76 17.10 -4.85
C MET A 82 -22.90 17.81 -3.77
N GLY A 83 -21.62 17.51 -3.69
CA GLY A 83 -20.67 18.17 -2.81
C GLY A 83 -20.28 19.57 -3.31
N LYS A 84 -19.70 20.37 -2.42
CA LYS A 84 -19.13 21.69 -2.76
C LYS A 84 -17.61 21.58 -2.83
N PRO A 85 -16.94 22.31 -3.76
CA PRO A 85 -15.50 22.41 -3.77
C PRO A 85 -14.99 22.90 -2.40
N GLN A 86 -14.15 22.11 -1.76
CA GLN A 86 -13.46 22.56 -0.55
C GLN A 86 -12.26 23.40 -0.96
N ALA A 87 -12.13 24.58 -0.37
CA ALA A 87 -10.91 25.36 -0.52
C ALA A 87 -9.73 24.52 0.00
N PRO A 88 -8.58 24.48 -0.71
CA PRO A 88 -7.41 23.79 -0.21
C PRO A 88 -7.10 24.30 1.18
N ALA A 89 -7.05 23.38 2.15
CA ALA A 89 -6.69 23.73 3.52
C ALA A 89 -5.31 24.40 3.46
N ARG A 90 -5.25 25.67 3.83
CA ARG A 90 -3.97 26.33 4.04
C ARG A 90 -3.28 25.55 5.15
N ALA A 91 -2.19 24.92 4.83
CA ALA A 91 -1.31 24.37 5.85
C ALA A 91 -0.75 25.54 6.66
N ALA A 92 -1.48 25.93 7.72
CA ALA A 92 -0.99 26.82 8.77
C ALA A 92 -0.15 25.96 9.72
N GLY A 93 0.89 25.33 9.20
CA GLY A 93 1.88 24.61 10.00
C GLY A 93 3.15 25.44 10.10
N ASP A 94 3.81 25.36 11.24
CA ASP A 94 5.16 25.88 11.40
C ASP A 94 6.06 25.33 10.29
N ALA A 95 6.92 26.19 9.76
CA ALA A 95 7.86 25.80 8.70
C ALA A 95 8.66 24.58 9.16
N GLU A 96 8.50 23.45 8.46
CA GLU A 96 9.28 22.26 8.79
C GLU A 96 10.78 22.58 8.71
N THR A 97 11.53 22.10 9.70
CA THR A 97 12.97 22.26 9.67
C THR A 97 13.57 21.65 8.41
N PRO A 98 14.48 22.35 7.72
CA PRO A 98 15.10 21.82 6.51
C PRO A 98 15.78 20.49 6.79
N LEU A 99 15.68 19.55 5.83
CA LEU A 99 16.33 18.24 5.90
C LEU A 99 17.83 18.43 6.09
N LYS A 100 18.30 18.15 7.29
CA LYS A 100 19.75 18.09 7.56
C LYS A 100 20.27 16.68 7.26
N ALA A 101 21.43 16.60 6.62
CA ALA A 101 22.16 15.35 6.55
C ALA A 101 22.40 14.80 7.96
N ALA A 102 22.29 13.49 8.14
CA ALA A 102 22.47 12.86 9.44
C ALA A 102 23.84 13.27 10.03
N GLY A 103 23.82 13.77 11.24
CA GLY A 103 25.04 14.07 11.99
C GLY A 103 25.91 12.83 12.23
N PRO A 104 27.16 12.98 12.68
CA PRO A 104 28.06 11.84 12.88
C PRO A 104 27.48 10.81 13.86
N ALA A 105 26.90 11.23 14.96
CA ALA A 105 26.24 10.34 15.93
C ALA A 105 25.08 9.53 15.33
N ALA A 106 24.26 10.14 14.48
CA ALA A 106 23.19 9.42 13.80
C ALA A 106 23.75 8.43 12.77
N ARG A 107 24.84 8.77 12.07
CA ARG A 107 25.52 7.85 11.14
C ARG A 107 26.09 6.64 11.87
N THR A 108 26.76 6.85 12.99
CA THR A 108 27.30 5.74 13.79
C THR A 108 26.19 4.85 14.35
N ALA A 109 25.08 5.41 14.82
CA ALA A 109 23.91 4.64 15.26
C ALA A 109 23.32 3.78 14.14
N TRP A 110 23.17 4.33 12.92
CA TRP A 110 22.69 3.58 11.76
C TRP A 110 23.64 2.48 11.32
N LEU A 111 24.95 2.73 11.34
CA LEU A 111 25.96 1.71 11.04
C LEU A 111 25.98 0.60 12.11
N ALA A 112 25.85 0.96 13.39
CA ALA A 112 25.75 -0.01 14.47
C ALA A 112 24.47 -0.87 14.34
N LEU A 113 23.32 -0.27 14.01
CA LEU A 113 22.09 -1.00 13.75
C LEU A 113 22.24 -1.96 12.56
N LEU A 114 22.82 -1.49 11.46
CA LEU A 114 23.06 -2.33 10.28
C LEU A 114 24.00 -3.50 10.63
N ALA A 115 25.07 -3.24 11.36
CA ALA A 115 25.99 -4.29 11.82
C ALA A 115 25.30 -5.30 12.74
N ALA A 116 24.46 -4.84 13.67
CA ALA A 116 23.63 -5.71 14.51
C ALA A 116 22.68 -6.59 13.69
N LEU A 117 22.00 -6.03 12.66
CA LEU A 117 21.14 -6.77 11.76
C LEU A 117 21.91 -7.79 10.92
N VAL A 118 23.11 -7.46 10.42
CA VAL A 118 23.98 -8.38 9.67
C VAL A 118 24.44 -9.55 10.54
N LEU A 119 24.80 -9.26 11.81
CA LEU A 119 25.27 -10.29 12.75
C LEU A 119 24.14 -11.09 13.40
N LEU A 120 22.89 -10.64 13.30
CA LEU A 120 21.74 -11.27 13.96
C LEU A 120 21.61 -12.77 13.64
N PRO A 121 21.71 -13.26 12.38
CA PRO A 121 21.61 -14.70 12.11
C PRO A 121 22.70 -15.53 12.75
N VAL A 122 23.90 -14.95 12.91
CA VAL A 122 25.05 -15.63 13.55
C VAL A 122 24.82 -15.71 15.07
N ALA A 123 24.35 -14.61 15.66
CA ALA A 123 24.00 -14.54 17.08
C ALA A 123 22.75 -15.35 17.43
N ALA A 124 21.79 -15.43 16.50
CA ALA A 124 20.52 -16.15 16.63
C ALA A 124 20.64 -17.66 16.35
N GLY A 125 21.84 -18.23 16.25
CA GLY A 125 22.02 -19.65 16.01
C GLY A 125 21.26 -20.57 16.98
N ALA A 126 21.03 -20.11 18.21
CA ALA A 126 20.19 -20.80 19.21
C ALA A 126 18.68 -20.46 19.09
N TRP A 127 18.29 -19.45 18.31
CA TRP A 127 16.94 -18.91 18.23
C TRP A 127 16.55 -18.61 16.78
N PRO A 128 16.30 -19.63 15.94
CA PRO A 128 15.97 -19.44 14.50
C PRO A 128 14.78 -18.52 14.24
N TYR A 129 13.85 -18.46 15.20
CA TYR A 129 12.67 -17.61 15.14
C TYR A 129 13.02 -16.11 15.06
N ALA A 130 14.08 -15.67 15.71
CA ALA A 130 14.49 -14.27 15.70
C ALA A 130 14.86 -13.79 14.28
N THR A 131 15.44 -14.67 13.46
CA THR A 131 15.74 -14.37 12.04
C THR A 131 14.48 -14.22 11.18
N VAL A 132 13.47 -15.07 11.44
CA VAL A 132 12.19 -14.98 10.71
C VAL A 132 11.45 -13.70 11.08
N LEU A 133 11.36 -13.39 12.38
CA LEU A 133 10.74 -12.15 12.86
C LEU A 133 11.47 -10.91 12.33
N ALA A 134 12.78 -10.94 12.30
CA ALA A 134 13.57 -9.83 11.76
C ALA A 134 13.35 -9.66 10.24
N ALA A 135 13.17 -10.74 9.47
CA ALA A 135 12.80 -10.65 8.07
C ALA A 135 11.41 -10.02 7.89
N ASP A 136 10.43 -10.40 8.72
CA ASP A 136 9.09 -9.78 8.71
C ASP A 136 9.16 -8.28 9.03
N VAL A 137 9.95 -7.89 10.03
CA VAL A 137 10.20 -6.48 10.38
C VAL A 137 10.84 -5.72 9.21
N LEU A 138 11.82 -6.30 8.53
CA LEU A 138 12.47 -5.68 7.38
C LEU A 138 11.50 -5.43 6.23
N VAL A 139 10.66 -6.42 5.90
CA VAL A 139 9.63 -6.29 4.88
C VAL A 139 8.61 -5.21 5.25
N ALA A 140 8.13 -5.22 6.50
CA ALA A 140 7.22 -4.20 7.02
C ALA A 140 7.86 -2.80 7.01
N ALA A 141 9.16 -2.70 7.34
CA ALA A 141 9.91 -1.45 7.31
C ALA A 141 10.03 -0.87 5.89
N LEU A 142 10.26 -1.70 4.87
CA LEU A 142 10.29 -1.25 3.48
C LEU A 142 8.91 -0.77 3.02
N PHE A 143 7.85 -1.50 3.38
CA PHE A 143 6.47 -1.12 3.10
C PHE A 143 6.10 0.21 3.77
N ALA A 144 6.40 0.37 5.06
CA ALA A 144 6.14 1.62 5.79
C ALA A 144 6.98 2.79 5.25
N ALA A 145 8.26 2.57 4.90
CA ALA A 145 9.11 3.59 4.31
C ALA A 145 8.62 4.05 2.93
N SER A 146 8.09 3.14 2.11
CA SER A 146 7.50 3.46 0.81
C SER A 146 6.22 4.29 0.95
N LEU A 147 5.36 3.96 1.91
CA LEU A 147 4.16 4.74 2.23
C LEU A 147 4.53 6.13 2.80
N HIS A 148 5.49 6.18 3.72
CA HIS A 148 6.00 7.44 4.26
C HIS A 148 6.50 8.39 3.18
N PHE A 149 7.16 7.86 2.14
CA PHE A 149 7.65 8.67 1.03
C PHE A 149 6.52 9.44 0.31
N LEU A 150 5.32 8.86 0.22
CA LEU A 150 4.13 9.55 -0.28
C LEU A 150 3.53 10.50 0.75
N MET A 151 3.42 10.08 2.01
CA MET A 151 2.73 10.87 3.04
C MET A 151 3.54 12.07 3.51
N GLY A 152 4.80 11.84 3.87
CA GLY A 152 5.67 12.88 4.41
C GLY A 152 6.09 13.90 3.35
N PRO A 153 7.00 13.55 2.43
CA PRO A 153 7.53 14.47 1.44
C PRO A 153 6.53 14.98 0.42
N ALA A 154 5.65 14.10 -0.10
CA ALA A 154 4.70 14.46 -1.14
C ALA A 154 3.36 14.98 -0.59
N GLY A 155 3.06 14.78 0.70
CA GLY A 155 1.78 15.17 1.31
C GLY A 155 0.56 14.40 0.78
N LEU A 156 0.80 13.23 0.18
CA LEU A 156 -0.23 12.42 -0.47
C LEU A 156 -0.61 11.25 0.45
N HIS A 157 -1.72 11.39 1.14
CA HIS A 157 -2.23 10.33 2.02
C HIS A 157 -2.87 9.23 1.18
N SER A 158 -2.35 8.01 1.25
CA SER A 158 -2.85 6.85 0.50
C SER A 158 -3.37 5.78 1.46
N PHE A 159 -4.67 5.46 1.36
CA PHE A 159 -5.26 4.27 2.00
C PHE A 159 -5.20 3.03 1.10
N GLY A 160 -4.71 3.18 -0.12
CA GLY A 160 -4.62 2.11 -1.09
C GLY A 160 -3.22 1.51 -1.27
N HIS A 161 -2.29 1.77 -0.36
CA HIS A 161 -0.89 1.38 -0.55
C HIS A 161 -0.69 -0.14 -0.55
N ALA A 162 -1.55 -0.91 0.14
CA ALA A 162 -1.57 -2.37 0.11
C ALA A 162 -1.82 -2.94 -1.29
N ALA A 163 -2.49 -2.20 -2.19
CA ALA A 163 -2.67 -2.64 -3.57
C ALA A 163 -1.32 -2.85 -4.28
N TYR A 164 -0.37 -1.94 -4.10
CA TYR A 164 0.97 -2.07 -4.71
C TYR A 164 1.78 -3.20 -4.09
N PHE A 165 1.66 -3.37 -2.78
CA PHE A 165 2.26 -4.50 -2.06
C PHE A 165 1.72 -5.84 -2.59
N GLY A 166 0.41 -5.98 -2.68
CA GLY A 166 -0.23 -7.17 -3.21
C GLY A 166 0.05 -7.40 -4.69
N LEU A 167 0.00 -6.35 -5.54
CA LEU A 167 0.36 -6.46 -6.96
C LEU A 167 1.79 -7.00 -7.12
N GLY A 168 2.75 -6.53 -6.34
CA GLY A 168 4.11 -7.07 -6.35
C GLY A 168 4.17 -8.52 -5.92
N ALA A 169 3.47 -8.89 -4.84
CA ALA A 169 3.43 -10.26 -4.35
C ALA A 169 2.78 -11.22 -5.35
N TYR A 170 1.60 -10.87 -5.89
CA TYR A 170 0.93 -11.69 -6.89
C TYR A 170 1.72 -11.77 -8.21
N ALA A 171 2.34 -10.65 -8.63
CA ALA A 171 3.20 -10.66 -9.80
C ALA A 171 4.39 -11.63 -9.61
N ALA A 172 5.06 -11.60 -8.46
CA ALA A 172 6.14 -12.54 -8.16
C ALA A 172 5.64 -13.99 -8.16
N ALA A 173 4.48 -14.26 -7.54
CA ALA A 173 3.88 -15.59 -7.51
C ALA A 173 3.59 -16.12 -8.92
N LEU A 174 2.99 -15.29 -9.78
CA LEU A 174 2.65 -15.66 -11.15
C LEU A 174 3.89 -15.84 -12.03
N LEU A 175 4.91 -14.99 -11.88
CA LEU A 175 6.16 -15.09 -12.62
C LEU A 175 6.90 -16.39 -12.29
N VAL A 176 6.92 -16.79 -11.03
CA VAL A 176 7.55 -18.06 -10.61
C VAL A 176 6.71 -19.25 -11.00
N ARG A 177 5.39 -19.24 -10.71
CA ARG A 177 4.54 -20.43 -10.86
C ARG A 177 4.03 -20.63 -12.28
N ALA A 178 3.56 -19.57 -12.95
CA ALA A 178 2.96 -19.67 -14.29
C ALA A 178 3.97 -19.49 -15.41
N ALA A 179 4.93 -18.56 -15.25
CA ALA A 179 5.96 -18.32 -16.26
C ALA A 179 7.23 -19.14 -16.04
N GLY A 180 7.37 -19.90 -14.93
CA GLY A 180 8.53 -20.72 -14.64
C GLY A 180 9.84 -19.95 -14.48
N LEU A 181 9.75 -18.63 -14.19
CA LEU A 181 10.94 -17.80 -14.05
C LEU A 181 11.64 -18.06 -12.71
N PRO A 182 12.97 -17.93 -12.66
CA PRO A 182 13.71 -18.04 -11.42
C PRO A 182 13.30 -16.90 -10.47
N MET A 183 13.40 -17.16 -9.17
CA MET A 183 13.05 -16.23 -8.09
C MET A 183 13.72 -14.85 -8.26
N GLU A 184 14.98 -14.84 -8.69
CA GLU A 184 15.79 -13.63 -8.87
C GLU A 184 15.19 -12.71 -9.95
N ALA A 185 14.73 -13.29 -11.06
CA ALA A 185 14.03 -12.56 -12.12
C ALA A 185 12.68 -12.03 -11.62
N ALA A 186 11.94 -12.84 -10.86
CA ALA A 186 10.67 -12.42 -10.28
C ALA A 186 10.84 -11.24 -9.29
N LEU A 187 11.90 -11.23 -8.47
CA LEU A 187 12.22 -10.13 -7.56
C LEU A 187 12.53 -8.81 -8.28
N VAL A 188 13.02 -8.86 -9.50
CA VAL A 188 13.28 -7.65 -10.31
C VAL A 188 12.03 -7.21 -11.07
N LEU A 189 11.26 -8.16 -11.61
CA LEU A 189 10.09 -7.86 -12.45
C LEU A 189 8.85 -7.50 -11.64
N ALA A 190 8.64 -8.11 -10.48
CA ALA A 190 7.46 -7.85 -9.65
C ALA A 190 7.34 -6.38 -9.19
N PRO A 191 8.41 -5.70 -8.74
CA PRO A 191 8.37 -4.27 -8.47
C PRO A 191 8.00 -3.42 -9.69
N LEU A 192 8.37 -3.84 -10.91
CA LEU A 192 8.00 -3.13 -12.14
C LEU A 192 6.50 -3.26 -12.42
N VAL A 193 5.90 -4.43 -12.18
CA VAL A 193 4.44 -4.61 -12.30
C VAL A 193 3.71 -3.71 -11.28
N ALA A 194 4.19 -3.67 -10.03
CA ALA A 194 3.63 -2.78 -9.02
C ALA A 194 3.82 -1.30 -9.39
N ALA A 195 4.96 -0.94 -9.98
CA ALA A 195 5.22 0.42 -10.50
C ALA A 195 4.26 0.80 -11.63
N LEU A 196 3.93 -0.13 -12.53
CA LEU A 196 2.92 0.09 -13.57
C LEU A 196 1.53 0.30 -12.97
N GLY A 197 1.14 -0.50 -11.98
CA GLY A 197 -0.09 -0.27 -11.22
C GLY A 197 -0.10 1.10 -10.54
N ALA A 198 1.01 1.49 -9.91
CA ALA A 198 1.16 2.79 -9.29
C ALA A 198 1.17 3.95 -10.31
N LEU A 199 1.68 3.75 -11.51
CA LEU A 199 1.61 4.72 -12.60
C LEU A 199 0.16 4.95 -13.03
N VAL A 200 -0.60 3.87 -13.24
CA VAL A 200 -2.02 3.96 -13.63
C VAL A 200 -2.83 4.66 -12.54
N TYR A 201 -2.75 4.18 -11.30
CA TYR A 201 -3.52 4.76 -10.19
C TYR A 201 -3.05 6.18 -9.86
N GLY A 202 -1.73 6.39 -9.83
CA GLY A 202 -1.13 7.70 -9.58
C GLY A 202 -1.54 8.74 -10.61
N TRP A 203 -1.67 8.37 -11.89
CA TRP A 203 -2.11 9.28 -12.94
C TRP A 203 -3.50 9.89 -12.68
N PHE A 204 -4.42 9.11 -12.10
CA PHE A 204 -5.72 9.63 -11.67
C PHE A 204 -5.61 10.38 -10.34
N CYS A 205 -4.88 9.82 -9.37
CA CYS A 205 -4.82 10.34 -8.00
C CYS A 205 -4.15 11.71 -7.89
N VAL A 206 -3.07 11.99 -8.65
CA VAL A 206 -2.35 13.27 -8.59
C VAL A 206 -3.16 14.48 -9.08
N ARG A 207 -4.33 14.25 -9.67
CA ARG A 207 -5.27 15.30 -10.09
C ARG A 207 -6.19 15.74 -8.96
N LEU A 208 -6.23 14.97 -7.89
CA LEU A 208 -7.05 15.19 -6.71
C LEU A 208 -6.21 15.63 -5.53
N SER A 209 -6.85 16.20 -4.53
CA SER A 209 -6.19 16.64 -3.30
C SER A 209 -7.02 16.29 -2.07
N GLY A 210 -6.35 16.25 -0.91
CA GLY A 210 -7.00 16.01 0.37
C GLY A 210 -7.77 14.70 0.41
N VAL A 211 -9.00 14.74 0.93
CA VAL A 211 -9.82 13.55 1.16
C VAL A 211 -10.18 12.84 -0.14
N SER A 212 -10.45 13.56 -1.23
CA SER A 212 -10.80 12.94 -2.52
C SER A 212 -9.67 12.06 -3.08
N LEU A 213 -8.41 12.47 -2.92
CA LEU A 213 -7.25 11.66 -3.27
C LEU A 213 -7.19 10.38 -2.44
N THR A 214 -7.35 10.52 -1.12
CA THR A 214 -7.32 9.39 -0.18
C THR A 214 -8.40 8.36 -0.52
N MET A 215 -9.61 8.85 -0.86
CA MET A 215 -10.74 8.00 -1.24
C MET A 215 -10.53 7.30 -2.57
N LEU A 216 -9.96 7.98 -3.55
CA LEU A 216 -9.68 7.37 -4.84
C LEU A 216 -8.61 6.27 -4.72
N THR A 217 -7.58 6.47 -3.88
CA THR A 217 -6.59 5.41 -3.60
C THR A 217 -7.22 4.20 -2.94
N LEU A 218 -8.17 4.42 -2.01
CA LEU A 218 -8.96 3.35 -1.39
C LEU A 218 -9.79 2.60 -2.44
N ALA A 219 -10.48 3.32 -3.35
CA ALA A 219 -11.27 2.71 -4.42
C ALA A 219 -10.42 1.77 -5.28
N PHE A 220 -9.27 2.23 -5.73
CA PHE A 220 -8.36 1.41 -6.53
C PHE A 220 -7.84 0.19 -5.78
N ALA A 221 -7.55 0.32 -4.48
CA ALA A 221 -7.15 -0.82 -3.66
C ALA A 221 -8.25 -1.87 -3.55
N GLN A 222 -9.49 -1.44 -3.32
CA GLN A 222 -10.63 -2.34 -3.22
C GLN A 222 -10.97 -2.99 -4.57
N ILE A 223 -10.84 -2.26 -5.67
CA ILE A 223 -10.98 -2.85 -7.01
C ILE A 223 -9.91 -3.92 -7.23
N THR A 224 -8.65 -3.63 -6.91
CA THR A 224 -7.55 -4.60 -7.04
C THR A 224 -7.77 -5.83 -6.17
N TRP A 225 -8.17 -5.62 -4.91
CA TRP A 225 -8.51 -6.70 -3.99
C TRP A 225 -9.61 -7.59 -4.54
N ALA A 226 -10.71 -6.98 -5.01
CA ALA A 226 -11.85 -7.71 -5.50
C ALA A 226 -11.55 -8.48 -6.80
N VAL A 227 -10.73 -7.92 -7.69
CA VAL A 227 -10.24 -8.63 -8.89
C VAL A 227 -9.43 -9.86 -8.47
N CYS A 228 -8.47 -9.71 -7.56
CA CYS A 228 -7.67 -10.83 -7.07
C CYS A 228 -8.52 -11.87 -6.33
N TYR A 229 -9.51 -11.43 -5.54
CA TYR A 229 -10.41 -12.32 -4.79
C TYR A 229 -11.33 -13.16 -5.68
N GLN A 230 -11.72 -12.62 -6.85
CA GLN A 230 -12.70 -13.27 -7.73
C GLN A 230 -12.08 -14.06 -8.88
N TRP A 231 -10.82 -13.85 -9.17
CA TRP A 231 -10.15 -14.48 -10.32
C TRP A 231 -9.51 -15.81 -9.94
N ASP A 232 -10.36 -16.84 -9.76
CA ASP A 232 -9.93 -18.16 -9.28
C ASP A 232 -8.84 -18.80 -10.16
N SER A 233 -8.95 -18.68 -11.50
CA SER A 233 -8.02 -19.33 -12.43
C SER A 233 -6.61 -18.74 -12.45
N LEU A 234 -6.45 -17.44 -12.11
CA LEU A 234 -5.16 -16.76 -12.17
C LEU A 234 -4.56 -16.57 -10.78
N THR A 235 -5.34 -16.05 -9.84
CA THR A 235 -4.87 -15.65 -8.51
C THR A 235 -5.15 -16.68 -7.42
N GLY A 236 -5.89 -17.75 -7.75
CA GLY A 236 -6.36 -18.74 -6.78
C GLY A 236 -7.55 -18.26 -5.96
N GLY A 237 -8.16 -17.13 -6.33
CA GLY A 237 -9.34 -16.57 -5.68
C GLY A 237 -9.15 -16.32 -4.19
N SER A 238 -10.14 -16.70 -3.38
CA SER A 238 -10.10 -16.54 -1.92
C SER A 238 -8.96 -17.32 -1.23
N ASN A 239 -8.50 -18.43 -1.83
CA ASN A 239 -7.43 -19.26 -1.29
C ASN A 239 -6.04 -18.68 -1.54
N GLY A 240 -5.91 -17.82 -2.56
CA GLY A 240 -4.65 -17.26 -2.99
C GLY A 240 -3.71 -18.28 -3.66
N ILE A 241 -2.43 -17.95 -3.74
CA ILE A 241 -1.38 -18.78 -4.33
C ILE A 241 -0.47 -19.27 -3.22
N THR A 242 -0.26 -20.60 -3.16
CA THR A 242 0.60 -21.27 -2.17
C THR A 242 1.72 -22.04 -2.85
N GLY A 243 2.77 -22.37 -2.10
CA GLY A 243 3.86 -23.20 -2.58
C GLY A 243 4.93 -22.45 -3.38
N VAL A 244 5.06 -21.13 -3.20
CA VAL A 244 6.10 -20.31 -3.84
C VAL A 244 7.22 -20.05 -2.84
N TRP A 245 8.20 -20.94 -2.81
CA TRP A 245 9.34 -20.86 -1.90
C TRP A 245 10.56 -20.28 -2.60
N PRO A 246 11.53 -19.75 -1.84
CA PRO A 246 12.83 -19.38 -2.38
C PRO A 246 13.52 -20.59 -3.04
N SER A 247 14.36 -20.33 -4.06
CA SER A 247 15.16 -21.39 -4.68
C SER A 247 16.08 -22.06 -3.66
N ASP A 248 16.43 -23.32 -3.88
CA ASP A 248 17.16 -24.18 -2.93
C ASP A 248 18.43 -23.52 -2.37
N TRP A 249 19.12 -22.74 -3.19
CA TRP A 249 20.33 -22.04 -2.75
C TRP A 249 20.03 -20.94 -1.74
N TRP A 250 18.93 -20.17 -1.93
CA TRP A 250 18.51 -19.09 -1.04
C TRP A 250 17.78 -19.61 0.21
N ALA A 251 17.09 -20.75 0.11
CA ALA A 251 16.38 -21.37 1.23
C ALA A 251 17.32 -21.89 2.33
N GLN A 252 18.61 -22.08 2.03
CA GLN A 252 19.59 -22.63 2.97
C GLN A 252 20.07 -21.59 3.99
N GLY A 253 19.94 -21.91 5.26
CA GLY A 253 20.47 -21.10 6.37
C GLY A 253 19.88 -19.68 6.40
N ALA A 254 20.73 -18.70 6.63
CA ALA A 254 20.35 -17.29 6.73
C ALA A 254 20.42 -16.51 5.40
N ARG A 255 20.63 -17.18 4.27
CA ARG A 255 20.88 -16.51 2.97
C ARG A 255 19.71 -15.64 2.55
N PHE A 256 18.46 -16.15 2.68
CA PHE A 256 17.26 -15.39 2.36
C PHE A 256 17.11 -14.15 3.23
N TYR A 257 17.45 -14.24 4.51
CA TYR A 257 17.47 -13.08 5.40
C TYR A 257 18.44 -12.01 4.92
N TRP A 258 19.68 -12.38 4.56
CA TRP A 258 20.67 -11.40 4.07
C TRP A 258 20.26 -10.81 2.71
N LEU A 259 19.63 -11.59 1.84
CA LEU A 259 19.04 -11.05 0.61
C LEU A 259 17.96 -10.00 0.93
N THR A 260 17.03 -10.33 1.84
CA THR A 260 15.98 -9.41 2.28
C THR A 260 16.59 -8.14 2.90
N LEU A 261 17.56 -8.29 3.81
CA LEU A 261 18.26 -7.15 4.43
C LEU A 261 18.92 -6.25 3.37
N THR A 262 19.60 -6.86 2.39
CA THR A 262 20.29 -6.12 1.33
C THR A 262 19.29 -5.34 0.47
N LEU A 263 18.21 -5.96 0.02
CA LEU A 263 17.19 -5.31 -0.82
C LEU A 263 16.45 -4.20 -0.06
N VAL A 264 16.12 -4.44 1.21
CA VAL A 264 15.49 -3.43 2.07
C VAL A 264 16.45 -2.25 2.32
N ALA A 265 17.70 -2.53 2.64
CA ALA A 265 18.72 -1.48 2.83
C ALA A 265 18.92 -0.65 1.56
N LEU A 266 18.99 -1.29 0.39
CA LEU A 266 19.08 -0.59 -0.90
C LEU A 266 17.83 0.25 -1.16
N GLY A 267 16.62 -0.26 -0.89
CA GLY A 267 15.36 0.47 -1.04
C GLY A 267 15.32 1.72 -0.13
N VAL A 268 15.69 1.57 1.14
CA VAL A 268 15.76 2.69 2.10
C VAL A 268 16.83 3.70 1.71
N LEU A 269 17.99 3.24 1.26
CA LEU A 269 19.05 4.13 0.76
C LEU A 269 18.62 4.89 -0.50
N LEU A 270 17.90 4.22 -1.42
CA LEU A 270 17.33 4.85 -2.61
C LEU A 270 16.34 5.95 -2.20
N LEU A 271 15.40 5.65 -1.31
CA LEU A 271 14.45 6.66 -0.80
C LEU A 271 15.18 7.84 -0.16
N ARG A 272 16.16 7.57 0.69
CA ARG A 272 16.96 8.62 1.31
C ARG A 272 17.68 9.49 0.27
N ARG A 273 18.24 8.87 -0.75
CA ARG A 273 18.94 9.59 -1.81
C ARG A 273 18.00 10.47 -2.63
N VAL A 274 16.82 9.95 -2.93
CA VAL A 274 15.76 10.70 -3.64
C VAL A 274 15.23 11.86 -2.79
N LEU A 275 15.05 11.66 -1.47
CA LEU A 275 14.61 12.72 -0.56
C LEU A 275 15.57 13.91 -0.47
N LEU A 276 16.86 13.65 -0.62
CA LEU A 276 17.93 14.68 -0.59
C LEU A 276 18.28 15.19 -2.00
N ALA A 277 17.69 14.62 -3.05
CA ALA A 277 17.85 15.03 -4.43
C ALA A 277 16.84 16.14 -4.81
N PRO A 278 17.01 16.82 -5.94
CA PRO A 278 16.07 17.85 -6.43
C PRO A 278 14.62 17.38 -6.48
N LEU A 279 14.37 16.10 -6.79
CA LEU A 279 13.03 15.51 -6.78
C LEU A 279 12.37 15.56 -5.39
N GLY A 280 13.11 15.27 -4.32
CA GLY A 280 12.59 15.32 -2.94
C GLY A 280 12.24 16.74 -2.50
N TYR A 281 13.03 17.71 -2.89
CA TYR A 281 12.72 19.14 -2.66
C TYR A 281 11.51 19.60 -3.47
N ALA A 282 11.40 19.16 -4.73
CA ALA A 282 10.25 19.47 -5.59
C ALA A 282 8.94 18.85 -5.04
N LEU A 283 8.98 17.63 -4.50
CA LEU A 283 7.84 17.00 -3.82
C LEU A 283 7.36 17.84 -2.64
N ARG A 284 8.28 18.30 -1.79
CA ARG A 284 7.96 19.14 -0.62
C ARG A 284 7.42 20.51 -1.03
N ALA A 285 8.05 21.14 -2.02
CA ALA A 285 7.56 22.41 -2.55
C ALA A 285 6.12 22.28 -3.08
N GLY A 286 5.82 21.18 -3.78
CA GLY A 286 4.47 20.87 -4.24
C GLY A 286 3.47 20.57 -3.11
N ARG A 287 3.92 20.02 -1.98
CA ARG A 287 3.11 19.80 -0.77
C ARG A 287 2.82 21.12 -0.05
N ASP A 288 3.87 21.91 0.22
CA ASP A 288 3.79 23.08 1.10
C ASP A 288 3.15 24.28 0.40
N ALA A 289 3.47 24.49 -0.89
CA ALA A 289 2.96 25.63 -1.65
C ALA A 289 2.85 25.30 -3.15
N PRO A 290 1.83 24.51 -3.57
CA PRO A 290 1.73 24.03 -4.95
C PRO A 290 1.70 25.18 -5.98
N LEU A 291 0.95 26.25 -5.73
CA LEU A 291 0.89 27.41 -6.65
C LEU A 291 2.23 28.12 -6.80
N ARG A 292 3.03 28.22 -5.72
CA ARG A 292 4.38 28.81 -5.80
C ARG A 292 5.35 27.89 -6.53
N ALA A 293 5.24 26.58 -6.30
CA ALA A 293 6.05 25.60 -7.01
C ALA A 293 5.80 25.62 -8.52
N GLU A 294 4.55 25.71 -8.94
CA GLU A 294 4.16 25.85 -10.34
C GLU A 294 4.66 27.19 -10.94
N ALA A 295 4.59 28.29 -10.19
CA ALA A 295 5.06 29.60 -10.61
C ALA A 295 6.58 29.64 -10.92
N ILE A 296 7.37 28.82 -10.24
CA ILE A 296 8.81 28.67 -10.50
C ILE A 296 9.14 27.55 -11.49
N GLY A 297 8.13 26.98 -12.18
CA GLY A 297 8.30 26.00 -13.26
C GLY A 297 8.33 24.53 -12.83
N ILE A 298 7.97 24.19 -11.58
CA ILE A 298 7.87 22.80 -11.13
C ILE A 298 6.50 22.23 -11.54
N ASP A 299 6.49 21.19 -12.38
CA ASP A 299 5.27 20.43 -12.69
C ASP A 299 4.95 19.50 -11.49
N VAL A 300 4.13 20.01 -10.56
CA VAL A 300 3.78 19.32 -9.31
C VAL A 300 3.15 17.95 -9.58
N ARG A 301 2.29 17.84 -10.61
CA ARG A 301 1.62 16.59 -10.95
C ARG A 301 2.59 15.52 -11.43
N ARG A 302 3.54 15.87 -12.29
CA ARG A 302 4.58 14.91 -12.73
C ARG A 302 5.47 14.46 -11.59
N VAL A 303 5.88 15.38 -10.75
CA VAL A 303 6.73 15.08 -9.58
C VAL A 303 6.01 14.16 -8.62
N GLN A 304 4.74 14.41 -8.30
CA GLN A 304 3.91 13.54 -7.49
C GLN A 304 3.68 12.17 -8.15
N GLY A 305 3.45 12.12 -9.47
CA GLY A 305 3.33 10.87 -10.23
C GLY A 305 4.59 10.01 -10.15
N ILE A 306 5.77 10.60 -10.28
CA ILE A 306 7.06 9.89 -10.08
C ILE A 306 7.14 9.38 -8.64
N GLY A 307 6.69 10.16 -7.66
CA GLY A 307 6.61 9.74 -6.26
C GLY A 307 5.74 8.49 -6.08
N PHE A 308 4.56 8.45 -6.71
CA PHE A 308 3.68 7.27 -6.71
C PHE A 308 4.34 6.03 -7.29
N VAL A 309 4.98 6.17 -8.45
CA VAL A 309 5.65 5.05 -9.13
C VAL A 309 6.78 4.48 -8.28
N LEU A 310 7.62 5.36 -7.71
CA LEU A 310 8.73 4.94 -6.86
C LEU A 310 8.25 4.25 -5.58
N ALA A 311 7.25 4.84 -4.91
CA ALA A 311 6.66 4.26 -3.71
C ALA A 311 5.97 2.91 -4.02
N GLY A 312 5.22 2.82 -5.12
CA GLY A 312 4.56 1.59 -5.55
C GLY A 312 5.56 0.48 -5.92
N ALA A 313 6.67 0.83 -6.58
CA ALA A 313 7.74 -0.13 -6.88
C ALA A 313 8.34 -0.74 -5.60
N LEU A 314 8.63 0.09 -4.59
CA LEU A 314 9.21 -0.37 -3.33
C LEU A 314 8.20 -1.13 -2.47
N ALA A 315 6.92 -0.73 -2.47
CA ALA A 315 5.85 -1.51 -1.87
C ALA A 315 5.70 -2.88 -2.53
N GLY A 316 5.80 -2.94 -3.87
CA GLY A 316 5.78 -4.18 -4.64
C GLY A 316 6.99 -5.08 -4.35
N LEU A 317 8.17 -4.50 -4.16
CA LEU A 317 9.35 -5.25 -3.71
C LEU A 317 9.12 -5.85 -2.33
N ALA A 318 8.57 -5.06 -1.40
CA ALA A 318 8.21 -5.58 -0.07
C ALA A 318 7.19 -6.73 -0.15
N GLY A 319 6.20 -6.63 -1.06
CA GLY A 319 5.23 -7.69 -1.32
C GLY A 319 5.86 -8.97 -1.89
N ALA A 320 6.77 -8.84 -2.84
CA ALA A 320 7.50 -9.98 -3.41
C ALA A 320 8.37 -10.69 -2.36
N LEU A 321 9.06 -9.92 -1.51
CA LEU A 321 9.83 -10.46 -0.38
C LEU A 321 8.92 -11.15 0.65
N PHE A 322 7.74 -10.58 0.93
CA PHE A 322 6.74 -11.18 1.82
C PHE A 322 6.27 -12.54 1.30
N LEU A 323 5.91 -12.62 0.02
CA LEU A 323 5.52 -13.87 -0.62
C LEU A 323 6.57 -14.96 -0.42
N LEU A 324 7.83 -14.66 -0.74
CA LEU A 324 8.94 -15.61 -0.65
C LEU A 324 9.27 -16.00 0.79
N ALA A 325 9.08 -15.08 1.75
CA ALA A 325 9.26 -15.37 3.16
C ALA A 325 8.18 -16.31 3.72
N LYS A 326 6.94 -16.20 3.24
CA LYS A 326 5.79 -16.97 3.73
C LYS A 326 5.45 -18.18 2.86
N GLY A 327 5.99 -18.26 1.64
CA GLY A 327 5.68 -19.30 0.66
C GLY A 327 4.25 -19.21 0.10
N SER A 328 3.48 -18.20 0.45
CA SER A 328 2.08 -18.04 0.05
C SER A 328 1.64 -16.58 0.05
N ILE A 329 0.62 -16.28 -0.76
CA ILE A 329 -0.05 -14.98 -0.79
C ILE A 329 -1.55 -15.19 -0.89
N SER A 330 -2.31 -14.48 -0.08
CA SER A 330 -3.77 -14.42 -0.11
C SER A 330 -4.28 -13.01 -0.42
N PRO A 331 -5.54 -12.83 -0.84
CA PRO A 331 -6.10 -11.51 -1.08
C PRO A 331 -6.09 -10.59 0.14
N GLU A 332 -5.98 -11.13 1.35
CA GLU A 332 -5.85 -10.34 2.59
C GLU A 332 -4.65 -9.39 2.57
N ALA A 333 -3.59 -9.73 1.85
CA ALA A 333 -2.43 -8.86 1.67
C ALA A 333 -2.73 -7.57 0.87
N LEU A 334 -3.84 -7.54 0.13
CA LEU A 334 -4.37 -6.39 -0.61
C LEU A 334 -5.42 -5.62 0.20
N ALA A 335 -5.89 -6.17 1.32
CA ALA A 335 -6.96 -5.58 2.11
C ALA A 335 -6.58 -4.20 2.67
N VAL A 336 -7.59 -3.36 2.89
CA VAL A 336 -7.42 -2.03 3.49
C VAL A 336 -6.74 -2.11 4.84
N ALA A 337 -7.01 -3.16 5.62
CA ALA A 337 -6.36 -3.40 6.92
C ALA A 337 -4.82 -3.34 6.80
N LYS A 338 -4.25 -3.94 5.75
CA LYS A 338 -2.80 -3.88 5.50
C LYS A 338 -2.30 -2.46 5.20
N SER A 339 -3.11 -1.63 4.52
CA SER A 339 -2.78 -0.21 4.33
C SER A 339 -2.85 0.57 5.66
N VAL A 340 -3.83 0.24 6.50
CA VAL A 340 -3.99 0.83 7.83
C VAL A 340 -2.80 0.46 8.73
N ASP A 341 -2.35 -0.80 8.72
CA ASP A 341 -1.14 -1.20 9.44
C ASP A 341 0.07 -0.35 9.02
N GLY A 342 0.24 -0.14 7.70
CA GLY A 342 1.29 0.73 7.17
C GLY A 342 1.17 2.17 7.67
N LEU A 343 -0.06 2.72 7.72
CA LEU A 343 -0.33 4.05 8.26
C LEU A 343 0.02 4.14 9.74
N VAL A 344 -0.38 3.14 10.53
CA VAL A 344 -0.06 3.07 11.96
C VAL A 344 1.46 3.01 12.17
N MET A 345 2.19 2.22 11.37
CA MET A 345 3.66 2.18 11.41
C MET A 345 4.28 3.55 11.16
N VAL A 346 3.76 4.27 10.14
CA VAL A 346 4.27 5.61 9.79
C VAL A 346 3.93 6.63 10.87
N LEU A 347 2.71 6.61 11.41
CA LEU A 347 2.27 7.54 12.45
C LEU A 347 2.98 7.28 13.79
N LEU A 348 3.11 6.01 14.18
CA LEU A 348 3.81 5.61 15.42
C LEU A 348 5.29 6.04 15.38
N GLY A 349 5.92 5.88 14.23
CA GLY A 349 7.32 6.28 14.06
C GLY A 349 7.52 7.78 13.80
N GLY A 350 6.48 8.48 13.36
CA GLY A 350 6.53 9.90 12.98
C GLY A 350 6.75 10.14 11.49
N VAL A 351 5.95 11.05 10.93
CA VAL A 351 5.88 11.34 9.48
C VAL A 351 7.04 12.21 8.99
N GLN A 352 7.73 12.92 9.88
CA GLN A 352 8.74 13.92 9.49
C GLN A 352 10.08 13.32 9.09
N THR A 353 10.41 12.11 9.54
CA THR A 353 11.73 11.50 9.31
C THR A 353 11.60 10.12 8.68
N LEU A 354 12.53 9.78 7.77
CA LEU A 354 12.56 8.44 7.17
C LEU A 354 12.91 7.34 8.20
N ALA A 355 13.55 7.70 9.30
CA ALA A 355 13.86 6.79 10.40
C ALA A 355 12.61 6.33 11.15
N GLY A 356 11.62 7.23 11.30
CA GLY A 356 10.39 6.97 12.03
C GLY A 356 9.65 5.71 11.56
N PRO A 357 9.24 5.62 10.29
CA PRO A 357 8.54 4.45 9.77
C PRO A 357 9.28 3.12 9.93
N LEU A 358 10.62 3.14 9.89
CA LEU A 358 11.44 1.94 10.12
C LEU A 358 11.31 1.46 11.58
N LEU A 359 11.38 2.39 12.52
CA LEU A 359 11.20 2.10 13.95
C LEU A 359 9.75 1.73 14.26
N GLY A 360 8.79 2.44 13.68
CA GLY A 360 7.36 2.15 13.84
C GLY A 360 6.98 0.77 13.29
N ALA A 361 7.54 0.37 12.15
CA ALA A 361 7.35 -0.97 11.60
C ALA A 361 7.93 -2.04 12.53
N GLY A 362 9.14 -1.82 13.06
CA GLY A 362 9.75 -2.73 14.05
C GLY A 362 8.90 -2.87 15.30
N ALA A 363 8.46 -1.74 15.87
CA ALA A 363 7.64 -1.72 17.08
C ALA A 363 6.29 -2.40 16.87
N LEU A 364 5.56 -2.07 15.78
CA LEU A 364 4.25 -2.66 15.52
C LEU A 364 4.35 -4.16 15.21
N THR A 365 5.30 -4.57 14.37
CA THR A 365 5.46 -6.00 14.03
C THR A 365 5.85 -6.82 15.26
N TRP A 366 6.76 -6.31 16.09
CA TRP A 366 7.13 -6.95 17.35
C TRP A 366 5.95 -7.03 18.32
N LEU A 367 5.16 -5.96 18.43
CA LEU A 367 3.98 -5.93 19.29
C LEU A 367 2.93 -6.95 18.82
N HIS A 368 2.61 -6.98 17.51
CA HIS A 368 1.69 -7.96 16.91
C HIS A 368 2.12 -9.40 17.23
N ASP A 369 3.40 -9.70 17.03
CA ASP A 369 3.95 -11.02 17.29
C ASP A 369 3.88 -11.39 18.78
N THR A 370 4.26 -10.46 19.65
CA THR A 370 4.26 -10.71 21.11
C THR A 370 2.85 -10.89 21.65
N VAL A 371 1.90 -10.06 21.22
CA VAL A 371 0.51 -10.16 21.67
C VAL A 371 -0.16 -11.40 21.11
N ALA A 372 0.07 -11.73 19.82
CA ALA A 372 -0.51 -12.93 19.20
C ALA A 372 -0.03 -14.24 19.85
N ARG A 373 1.17 -14.25 20.45
CA ARG A 373 1.68 -15.43 21.18
C ARG A 373 1.15 -15.54 22.60
N ASN A 374 0.77 -14.43 23.21
CA ASN A 374 0.40 -14.40 24.62
C ASN A 374 -1.12 -14.44 24.84
N THR A 375 -1.95 -14.17 23.82
CA THR A 375 -3.40 -14.14 23.95
C THR A 375 -4.13 -14.45 22.65
N ASP A 376 -5.22 -15.21 22.76
CA ASP A 376 -6.12 -15.51 21.63
C ASP A 376 -6.95 -14.28 21.20
N TYR A 377 -7.07 -13.29 22.08
CA TYR A 377 -7.83 -12.05 21.84
C TYR A 377 -6.98 -10.91 21.26
N TRP A 378 -5.83 -11.22 20.66
CA TRP A 378 -4.87 -10.24 20.15
C TRP A 378 -5.49 -9.19 19.19
N ARG A 379 -6.49 -9.57 18.37
CA ARG A 379 -7.19 -8.65 17.46
C ARG A 379 -8.06 -7.61 18.18
N ALA A 380 -8.45 -7.86 19.41
CA ALA A 380 -9.24 -6.93 20.20
C ALA A 380 -8.37 -5.97 21.04
N LEU A 381 -7.08 -6.33 21.21
CA LEU A 381 -6.11 -5.56 21.99
C LEU A 381 -5.28 -4.60 21.13
N LEU A 382 -5.19 -4.84 19.85
CA LEU A 382 -4.50 -4.05 18.86
C LEU A 382 -5.45 -3.30 17.95
#